data_9f1b2f1557165e6894bccbbaccb62aab
#
_entry.id   9f1b2f1557165e6894bccbbaccb62aab
#
_cell.length_a   1.000
_cell.length_b   1.000
_cell.length_c   1.000
_cell.angle_alpha   90.00
_cell.angle_beta   90.00
_cell.angle_gamma   90.00
#
_symmetry.space_group_name_H-M   'P 1'
#
loop_
_entity.id
_entity.type
_entity.pdbx_description
1 polymer ?
#
loop_
_entity_poly.entity_id
_entity_poly.type
_entity_poly.pdbx_seq_one_letter_code
_entity_poly.pdbx_strand_id
1 'polypeptide(L)'
;MKLLTASALAGAAALALLASAGAASAQDVAVTANIGVTSDYVFRGFSQSNEDPAVQGGVDITVGSSFYAGVWASNVDFGDNTEAEIDVYGGFRGEAKGYNWDVGLITYLYAPGANQDYDYVELKAAVSRAIGPVTAGVAGYYSPDFFGADKGAFYGELNASYATPVTGLSVSGAVGEQWLNVSDDYATWNLGATYAFAGTPLSLDVRYTDTDVDSPAIPTSDGRVFATLKATF
;
A
#
# COMPACT_ATOMS: atom_id res chain seq x y z
N MET A 1 30.83 4.04 13.65
CA MET A 1 30.19 5.31 14.04
C MET A 1 30.06 6.22 12.82
N LYS A 2 29.37 5.78 11.72
CA LYS A 2 29.14 6.56 10.47
C LYS A 2 27.78 6.26 9.81
N LEU A 3 26.84 5.63 10.48
CA LEU A 3 25.53 5.19 9.92
C LEU A 3 24.32 6.04 10.34
N LEU A 4 24.52 7.13 11.08
CA LEU A 4 23.42 7.99 11.55
C LEU A 4 23.16 9.26 10.69
N THR A 5 23.88 9.45 9.57
CA THR A 5 23.80 10.70 8.80
C THR A 5 22.96 10.62 7.52
N ALA A 6 22.65 9.44 7.00
CA ALA A 6 21.84 9.29 5.78
C ALA A 6 20.33 9.37 6.04
N SER A 7 19.87 8.77 7.15
CA SER A 7 18.44 8.75 7.50
C SER A 7 17.90 10.12 7.95
N ALA A 8 18.77 11.00 8.48
CA ALA A 8 18.39 12.36 8.88
C ALA A 8 18.23 13.32 7.69
N LEU A 9 18.86 13.04 6.55
CA LEU A 9 18.78 13.90 5.36
C LEU A 9 17.50 13.67 4.54
N ALA A 10 16.96 12.45 4.51
CA ALA A 10 15.70 12.14 3.81
C ALA A 10 14.50 12.78 4.52
N GLY A 11 14.46 12.75 5.87
CA GLY A 11 13.42 13.39 6.65
C GLY A 11 13.47 14.93 6.59
N ALA A 12 14.67 15.52 6.47
CA ALA A 12 14.84 16.98 6.37
C ALA A 12 14.47 17.51 4.97
N ALA A 13 14.64 16.72 3.90
CA ALA A 13 14.26 17.13 2.55
C ALA A 13 12.74 17.18 2.36
N ALA A 14 11.97 16.27 2.96
CA ALA A 14 10.52 16.29 2.94
C ALA A 14 9.95 17.51 3.70
N LEU A 15 10.55 17.89 4.82
CA LEU A 15 10.15 19.08 5.59
C LEU A 15 10.59 20.41 4.93
N ALA A 16 11.68 20.42 4.16
CA ALA A 16 12.16 21.62 3.47
C ALA A 16 11.32 22.00 2.24
N LEU A 17 10.66 21.04 1.60
CA LEU A 17 9.70 21.27 0.50
C LEU A 17 8.42 21.95 0.97
N LEU A 18 8.03 21.80 2.24
CA LEU A 18 6.87 22.47 2.83
C LEU A 18 7.14 23.97 3.16
N ALA A 19 8.40 24.36 3.32
CA ALA A 19 8.77 25.74 3.70
C ALA A 19 8.97 26.69 2.53
N SER A 20 9.02 26.22 1.28
CA SER A 20 9.26 27.04 0.08
C SER A 20 8.03 27.32 -0.77
N ALA A 21 6.80 27.01 -0.31
CA ALA A 21 5.56 27.43 -0.92
C ALA A 21 5.35 28.94 -0.73
N GLY A 22 6.10 29.72 -1.48
CA GLY A 22 5.86 31.16 -1.64
C GLY A 22 4.46 31.37 -2.22
N ALA A 23 3.79 32.43 -1.77
CA ALA A 23 2.43 32.89 -2.02
C ALA A 23 1.95 32.74 -3.49
N ALA A 24 1.65 31.53 -3.91
CA ALA A 24 0.71 31.23 -4.98
C ALA A 24 -0.62 30.91 -4.30
N SER A 25 -1.72 31.45 -4.80
CA SER A 25 -3.09 31.33 -4.29
C SER A 25 -3.29 30.08 -3.42
N ALA A 26 -3.73 30.24 -2.17
CA ALA A 26 -3.81 29.17 -1.19
C ALA A 26 -4.57 27.96 -1.75
N GLN A 27 -3.86 27.00 -2.33
CA GLN A 27 -4.40 25.66 -2.55
C GLN A 27 -4.54 25.03 -1.17
N ASP A 28 -5.72 24.49 -0.89
CA ASP A 28 -5.94 23.76 0.36
C ASP A 28 -4.96 22.59 0.41
N VAL A 29 -4.06 22.61 1.37
CA VAL A 29 -3.12 21.52 1.65
C VAL A 29 -3.65 20.77 2.88
N ALA A 30 -3.95 19.49 2.71
CA ALA A 30 -4.29 18.60 3.79
C ALA A 30 -3.14 17.61 4.03
N VAL A 31 -2.80 17.39 5.29
CA VAL A 31 -1.81 16.39 5.71
C VAL A 31 -2.52 15.38 6.60
N THR A 32 -2.34 14.10 6.32
CA THR A 32 -2.81 13.00 7.17
C THR A 32 -1.65 12.09 7.52
N ALA A 33 -1.71 11.47 8.70
CA ALA A 33 -0.71 10.49 9.13
C ALA A 33 -1.41 9.24 9.67
N ASN A 34 -0.75 8.11 9.57
CA ASN A 34 -1.25 6.87 10.16
C ASN A 34 -0.10 6.06 10.77
N ILE A 35 -0.45 5.24 11.75
CA ILE A 35 0.42 4.22 12.32
C ILE A 35 -0.43 2.99 12.64
N GLY A 36 0.11 1.80 12.44
CA GLY A 36 -0.57 0.54 12.70
C GLY A 36 0.38 -0.58 13.10
N VAL A 37 -0.22 -1.62 13.67
CA VAL A 37 0.43 -2.90 13.89
C VAL A 37 -0.44 -3.96 13.25
N THR A 38 0.16 -4.78 12.41
CA THR A 38 -0.48 -5.96 11.80
C THR A 38 0.15 -7.24 12.35
N SER A 39 -0.64 -8.31 12.45
CA SER A 39 -0.10 -9.62 12.84
C SER A 39 0.71 -10.28 11.73
N ASP A 40 0.53 -9.83 10.47
CA ASP A 40 1.29 -10.23 9.30
C ASP A 40 1.16 -9.11 8.25
N TYR A 41 2.26 -8.73 7.61
CA TYR A 41 2.22 -7.82 6.48
C TYR A 41 2.07 -8.61 5.20
N VAL A 42 0.90 -8.54 4.56
CA VAL A 42 0.60 -9.26 3.31
C VAL A 42 0.50 -8.29 2.14
N PHE A 43 1.26 -8.55 1.08
CA PHE A 43 1.21 -7.83 -0.20
C PHE A 43 0.86 -8.79 -1.34
N ARG A 44 -0.27 -8.56 -2.01
CA ARG A 44 -0.78 -9.39 -3.13
C ARG A 44 -0.78 -10.89 -2.82
N GLY A 45 -1.18 -11.26 -1.59
CA GLY A 45 -1.29 -12.63 -1.13
C GLY A 45 -0.04 -13.20 -0.44
N PHE A 46 1.13 -12.55 -0.59
CA PHE A 46 2.38 -12.99 0.03
C PHE A 46 2.69 -12.26 1.31
N SER A 47 3.06 -12.97 2.38
CA SER A 47 3.62 -12.35 3.57
C SER A 47 4.96 -11.69 3.26
N GLN A 48 5.10 -10.45 3.70
CA GLN A 48 6.32 -9.65 3.60
C GLN A 48 7.10 -9.62 4.91
N SER A 49 6.49 -10.10 6.00
CA SER A 49 7.07 -10.13 7.34
C SER A 49 7.30 -11.56 7.86
N ASN A 50 7.34 -12.56 6.96
CA ASN A 50 7.54 -13.96 7.30
C ASN A 50 6.51 -14.49 8.32
N GLU A 51 5.25 -14.01 8.20
CA GLU A 51 4.12 -14.30 9.11
C GLU A 51 4.28 -13.74 10.53
N ASP A 52 5.27 -12.88 10.75
CA ASP A 52 5.51 -12.20 12.01
C ASP A 52 4.85 -10.79 12.03
N PRO A 53 4.61 -10.23 13.22
CA PRO A 53 4.02 -8.90 13.34
C PRO A 53 4.86 -7.81 12.70
N ALA A 54 4.17 -6.88 12.02
CA ALA A 54 4.79 -5.69 11.43
C ALA A 54 4.21 -4.40 12.00
N VAL A 55 5.09 -3.39 12.14
CA VAL A 55 4.73 -2.00 12.46
C VAL A 55 4.77 -1.21 11.18
N GLN A 56 3.69 -0.51 10.88
CA GLN A 56 3.47 0.19 9.62
C GLN A 56 3.05 1.63 9.90
N GLY A 57 3.41 2.55 9.00
CA GLY A 57 2.95 3.92 9.14
C GLY A 57 3.27 4.77 7.94
N GLY A 58 2.56 5.89 7.79
CA GLY A 58 2.75 6.78 6.66
C GLY A 58 2.25 8.18 6.91
N VAL A 59 2.64 9.06 5.99
CA VAL A 59 2.20 10.45 5.93
C VAL A 59 1.82 10.78 4.50
N ASP A 60 0.63 11.35 4.33
CA ASP A 60 0.09 11.76 3.04
C ASP A 60 -0.13 13.26 3.00
N ILE A 61 0.11 13.85 1.85
CA ILE A 61 -0.19 15.24 1.52
C ILE A 61 -1.16 15.25 0.34
N THR A 62 -2.23 16.01 0.47
CA THR A 62 -3.15 16.30 -0.65
C THR A 62 -3.12 17.79 -0.94
N VAL A 63 -2.96 18.19 -2.20
CA VAL A 63 -2.94 19.57 -2.64
C VAL A 63 -4.13 19.81 -3.57
N GLY A 64 -5.02 20.69 -3.16
CA GLY A 64 -6.30 20.87 -3.80
C GLY A 64 -7.15 19.59 -3.72
N SER A 65 -7.87 19.29 -4.80
CA SER A 65 -8.73 18.09 -4.87
C SER A 65 -8.11 16.92 -5.63
N SER A 66 -6.96 17.11 -6.24
CA SER A 66 -6.49 16.16 -7.27
C SER A 66 -5.08 15.62 -7.04
N PHE A 67 -4.12 16.44 -6.64
CA PHE A 67 -2.74 15.98 -6.44
C PHE A 67 -2.57 15.37 -5.05
N TYR A 68 -1.85 14.24 -4.98
CA TYR A 68 -1.41 13.66 -3.71
C TYR A 68 0.03 13.17 -3.80
N ALA A 69 0.70 13.12 -2.66
CA ALA A 69 1.98 12.46 -2.48
C ALA A 69 2.07 11.92 -1.05
N GLY A 70 2.88 10.90 -0.84
CA GLY A 70 3.06 10.33 0.50
C GLY A 70 4.30 9.46 0.60
N VAL A 71 4.55 9.07 1.84
CA VAL A 71 5.57 8.10 2.22
C VAL A 71 4.92 7.13 3.19
N TRP A 72 5.15 5.84 3.00
CA TRP A 72 4.75 4.78 3.90
C TRP A 72 5.95 3.89 4.19
N ALA A 73 5.95 3.19 5.33
CA ALA A 73 7.00 2.25 5.69
C ALA A 73 6.46 1.10 6.56
N SER A 74 7.14 -0.04 6.47
CA SER A 74 6.92 -1.23 7.29
C SER A 74 8.24 -1.93 7.56
N ASN A 75 8.34 -2.69 8.66
CA ASN A 75 9.34 -3.72 8.72
C ASN A 75 8.94 -4.89 7.83
N VAL A 76 9.94 -5.54 7.24
CA VAL A 76 9.82 -6.75 6.42
C VAL A 76 10.82 -7.80 6.89
N ASP A 77 10.60 -9.07 6.50
CA ASP A 77 11.53 -10.18 6.71
C ASP A 77 11.47 -11.12 5.48
N PHE A 78 12.47 -11.04 4.63
CA PHE A 78 12.60 -11.90 3.45
C PHE A 78 13.56 -13.08 3.68
N GLY A 79 13.98 -13.30 4.94
CA GLY A 79 14.96 -14.34 5.29
C GLY A 79 16.40 -13.94 4.92
N ASP A 80 16.63 -12.68 4.59
CA ASP A 80 17.94 -12.09 4.33
C ASP A 80 18.20 -10.87 5.25
N ASN A 81 19.02 -9.91 4.84
CA ASN A 81 19.31 -8.72 5.64
C ASN A 81 18.33 -7.54 5.37
N THR A 82 17.26 -7.76 4.61
CA THR A 82 16.27 -6.73 4.33
C THR A 82 15.30 -6.62 5.50
N GLU A 83 15.29 -5.48 6.17
CA GLU A 83 14.54 -5.28 7.42
C GLU A 83 13.40 -4.27 7.29
N ALA A 84 13.41 -3.43 6.24
CA ALA A 84 12.40 -2.38 6.06
C ALA A 84 12.06 -2.16 4.59
N GLU A 85 10.78 -1.86 4.34
CA GLU A 85 10.25 -1.31 3.09
C GLU A 85 9.84 0.13 3.30
N ILE A 86 10.15 0.99 2.34
CA ILE A 86 9.81 2.41 2.33
C ILE A 86 9.22 2.74 0.96
N ASP A 87 7.95 3.11 0.92
CA ASP A 87 7.26 3.50 -0.29
C ASP A 87 7.20 5.02 -0.41
N VAL A 88 7.61 5.55 -1.55
CA VAL A 88 7.40 6.94 -1.91
C VAL A 88 6.46 6.99 -3.10
N TYR A 89 5.33 7.65 -2.94
CA TYR A 89 4.31 7.65 -3.98
C TYR A 89 3.71 9.03 -4.21
N GLY A 90 3.11 9.19 -5.38
CA GLY A 90 2.36 10.37 -5.72
C GLY A 90 1.57 10.21 -7.00
N GLY A 91 0.57 11.07 -7.19
CA GLY A 91 -0.29 10.95 -8.33
C GLY A 91 -1.38 12.01 -8.40
N PHE A 92 -2.30 11.75 -9.30
CA PHE A 92 -3.50 12.56 -9.51
C PHE A 92 -4.73 11.68 -9.40
N ARG A 93 -5.75 12.20 -8.72
CA ARG A 93 -7.06 11.56 -8.60
C ARG A 93 -8.17 12.56 -8.86
N GLY A 94 -9.32 12.06 -9.21
CA GLY A 94 -10.48 12.93 -9.45
C GLY A 94 -11.75 12.15 -9.70
N GLU A 95 -12.83 12.88 -9.99
CA GLU A 95 -14.11 12.31 -10.36
C GLU A 95 -14.54 12.80 -11.75
N ALA A 96 -15.08 11.90 -12.54
CA ALA A 96 -15.70 12.22 -13.81
C ALA A 96 -16.93 11.33 -14.04
N LYS A 97 -18.11 11.93 -14.24
CA LYS A 97 -19.38 11.23 -14.55
C LYS A 97 -19.77 10.15 -13.51
N GLY A 98 -19.46 10.38 -12.23
CA GLY A 98 -19.75 9.44 -11.13
C GLY A 98 -18.77 8.29 -11.03
N TYR A 99 -17.62 8.35 -11.71
CA TYR A 99 -16.48 7.46 -11.56
C TYR A 99 -15.33 8.20 -10.89
N ASN A 100 -14.76 7.61 -9.85
CA ASN A 100 -13.48 8.05 -9.31
C ASN A 100 -12.36 7.43 -10.13
N TRP A 101 -11.33 8.19 -10.41
CA TRP A 101 -10.12 7.72 -11.09
C TRP A 101 -8.87 8.14 -10.31
N ASP A 102 -7.80 7.35 -10.44
CA ASP A 102 -6.52 7.56 -9.79
C ASP A 102 -5.40 7.07 -10.72
N VAL A 103 -4.40 7.91 -10.97
CA VAL A 103 -3.18 7.57 -11.71
C VAL A 103 -1.99 8.07 -10.92
N GLY A 104 -1.02 7.20 -10.65
CA GLY A 104 0.13 7.55 -9.83
C GLY A 104 1.34 6.67 -10.09
N LEU A 105 2.42 7.00 -9.40
CA LEU A 105 3.66 6.23 -9.33
C LEU A 105 3.89 5.85 -7.88
N ILE A 106 4.44 4.65 -7.69
CA ILE A 106 4.88 4.14 -6.39
C ILE A 106 6.30 3.64 -6.58
N THR A 107 7.22 4.09 -5.73
CA THR A 107 8.59 3.59 -5.66
C THR A 107 8.73 2.82 -4.37
N TYR A 108 9.11 1.57 -4.45
CA TYR A 108 9.39 0.67 -3.34
C TYR A 108 10.89 0.64 -3.11
N LEU A 109 11.32 0.94 -1.90
CA LEU A 109 12.72 1.02 -1.48
C LEU A 109 12.94 0.08 -0.30
N TYR A 110 13.96 -0.77 -0.37
CA TYR A 110 14.26 -1.76 0.65
C TYR A 110 15.57 -1.47 1.38
N ALA A 111 15.58 -1.55 2.69
CA ALA A 111 16.72 -1.18 3.53
C ALA A 111 16.96 -2.16 4.70
N PRO A 112 18.25 -2.35 5.11
CA PRO A 112 19.43 -2.07 4.33
C PRO A 112 19.45 -2.97 3.09
N GLY A 113 19.87 -2.45 1.95
CA GLY A 113 20.10 -3.26 0.75
C GLY A 113 21.20 -4.27 1.04
N ALA A 114 20.82 -5.53 1.20
CA ALA A 114 21.78 -6.62 1.23
C ALA A 114 22.38 -6.80 -0.19
N ASN A 115 22.89 -7.88 -0.59
CA ASN A 115 23.52 -8.07 -1.90
C ASN A 115 22.51 -8.16 -3.08
N GLN A 116 21.25 -7.82 -2.85
CA GLN A 116 20.19 -7.82 -3.86
C GLN A 116 19.50 -6.45 -3.90
N ASP A 117 19.27 -5.97 -5.10
CA ASP A 117 18.56 -4.73 -5.34
C ASP A 117 17.08 -5.08 -5.54
N TYR A 118 16.26 -4.90 -4.48
CA TYR A 118 14.81 -5.13 -4.52
C TYR A 118 14.03 -3.87 -4.87
N ASP A 119 14.73 -2.75 -5.03
CA ASP A 119 14.05 -1.47 -5.32
C ASP A 119 13.38 -1.51 -6.68
N TYR A 120 12.13 -1.05 -6.75
CA TYR A 120 11.41 -0.97 -8.02
C TYR A 120 10.35 0.13 -8.01
N VAL A 121 9.78 0.39 -9.19
CA VAL A 121 8.74 1.39 -9.39
C VAL A 121 7.53 0.76 -10.07
N GLU A 122 6.33 1.22 -9.69
CA GLU A 122 5.08 0.86 -10.36
C GLU A 122 4.33 2.10 -10.86
N LEU A 123 3.81 2.01 -12.07
CA LEU A 123 2.75 2.88 -12.56
C LEU A 123 1.41 2.28 -12.15
N LYS A 124 0.60 3.06 -11.43
CA LYS A 124 -0.76 2.71 -11.00
C LYS A 124 -1.80 3.42 -11.84
N ALA A 125 -2.87 2.70 -12.18
CA ALA A 125 -4.11 3.28 -12.69
C ALA A 125 -5.31 2.56 -12.08
N ALA A 126 -6.30 3.31 -11.58
CA ALA A 126 -7.50 2.74 -10.97
C ALA A 126 -8.75 3.56 -11.31
N VAL A 127 -9.89 2.84 -11.36
CA VAL A 127 -11.22 3.44 -11.51
C VAL A 127 -12.18 2.73 -10.57
N SER A 128 -13.04 3.50 -9.90
CA SER A 128 -14.08 2.96 -9.04
C SER A 128 -15.40 3.72 -9.16
N ARG A 129 -16.49 3.09 -8.70
CA ARG A 129 -17.81 3.71 -8.66
C ARG A 129 -18.59 3.25 -7.45
N ALA A 130 -19.27 4.20 -6.80
CA ALA A 130 -20.27 3.90 -5.77
C ALA A 130 -21.63 3.53 -6.41
N ILE A 131 -22.20 2.41 -5.99
CA ILE A 131 -23.49 1.86 -6.41
C ILE A 131 -24.29 1.54 -5.14
N GLY A 132 -25.04 2.52 -4.65
CA GLY A 132 -25.68 2.40 -3.34
C GLY A 132 -24.63 2.25 -2.22
N PRO A 133 -24.75 1.25 -1.34
CA PRO A 133 -23.79 1.02 -0.25
C PRO A 133 -22.51 0.29 -0.69
N VAL A 134 -22.42 -0.11 -1.95
CA VAL A 134 -21.26 -0.82 -2.51
C VAL A 134 -20.42 0.14 -3.34
N THR A 135 -19.11 0.12 -3.13
CA THR A 135 -18.12 0.71 -4.06
C THR A 135 -17.39 -0.43 -4.74
N ALA A 136 -17.41 -0.45 -6.07
CA ALA A 136 -16.67 -1.44 -6.88
C ALA A 136 -15.61 -0.73 -7.72
N GLY A 137 -14.47 -1.39 -7.92
CA GLY A 137 -13.35 -0.81 -8.64
C GLY A 137 -12.51 -1.84 -9.38
N VAL A 138 -11.67 -1.31 -10.26
CA VAL A 138 -10.60 -2.02 -10.95
C VAL A 138 -9.32 -1.22 -10.80
N ALA A 139 -8.20 -1.89 -10.57
CA ALA A 139 -6.87 -1.29 -10.52
C ALA A 139 -5.88 -2.11 -11.34
N GLY A 140 -4.88 -1.44 -11.89
CA GLY A 140 -3.75 -2.05 -12.56
C GLY A 140 -2.45 -1.39 -12.13
N TYR A 141 -1.40 -2.20 -12.00
CA TYR A 141 -0.06 -1.78 -11.61
C TYR A 141 0.95 -2.40 -12.57
N TYR A 142 1.83 -1.60 -13.11
CA TYR A 142 2.87 -2.06 -14.02
C TYR A 142 4.25 -1.64 -13.53
N SER A 143 5.15 -2.60 -13.39
CA SER A 143 6.57 -2.35 -13.16
C SER A 143 7.37 -2.81 -14.39
N PRO A 144 8.31 -2.00 -14.90
CA PRO A 144 9.24 -2.42 -15.94
C PRO A 144 10.35 -3.35 -15.40
N ASP A 145 10.64 -3.24 -14.10
CA ASP A 145 11.66 -4.00 -13.38
C ASP A 145 11.12 -4.34 -11.99
N PHE A 146 10.53 -5.53 -11.83
CA PHE A 146 9.84 -5.93 -10.61
C PHE A 146 10.80 -6.63 -9.67
N PHE A 147 10.97 -6.08 -8.45
CA PHE A 147 11.91 -6.59 -7.44
C PHE A 147 13.35 -6.73 -7.97
N GLY A 148 13.83 -5.78 -8.79
CA GLY A 148 15.19 -5.76 -9.32
C GLY A 148 15.55 -6.98 -10.19
N ALA A 149 14.55 -7.67 -10.75
CA ALA A 149 14.77 -8.88 -11.54
C ALA A 149 15.12 -8.60 -13.03
N ASP A 150 15.25 -7.33 -13.43
CA ASP A 150 15.37 -6.89 -14.84
C ASP A 150 14.22 -7.41 -15.71
N LYS A 151 13.04 -7.64 -15.13
CA LYS A 151 11.84 -8.17 -15.76
C LYS A 151 10.61 -7.39 -15.35
N GLY A 152 9.77 -7.10 -16.35
CA GLY A 152 8.49 -6.43 -16.10
C GLY A 152 7.46 -7.35 -15.45
N ALA A 153 6.52 -6.74 -14.72
CA ALA A 153 5.37 -7.38 -14.14
C ALA A 153 4.13 -6.51 -14.29
N PHE A 154 2.95 -7.12 -14.29
CA PHE A 154 1.68 -6.42 -14.22
C PHE A 154 0.78 -7.10 -13.19
N TYR A 155 0.14 -6.30 -12.32
CA TYR A 155 -0.89 -6.76 -11.42
C TYR A 155 -2.22 -6.09 -11.78
N GLY A 156 -3.26 -6.88 -11.95
CA GLY A 156 -4.62 -6.42 -12.21
C GLY A 156 -5.56 -6.88 -11.10
N GLU A 157 -6.46 -6.00 -10.62
CA GLU A 157 -7.33 -6.28 -9.50
C GLU A 157 -8.75 -5.81 -9.75
N LEU A 158 -9.74 -6.64 -9.37
CA LEU A 158 -11.12 -6.24 -9.14
C LEU A 158 -11.37 -6.19 -7.64
N ASN A 159 -11.93 -5.10 -7.14
CA ASN A 159 -12.20 -4.91 -5.73
C ASN A 159 -13.62 -4.39 -5.46
N ALA A 160 -14.11 -4.66 -4.27
CA ALA A 160 -15.37 -4.11 -3.81
C ALA A 160 -15.35 -3.87 -2.29
N SER A 161 -16.09 -2.86 -1.85
CA SER A 161 -16.37 -2.60 -0.43
C SER A 161 -17.84 -2.37 -0.22
N TYR A 162 -18.35 -2.80 0.92
CA TYR A 162 -19.73 -2.64 1.35
C TYR A 162 -19.79 -1.92 2.70
N ALA A 163 -20.37 -0.73 2.71
CA ALA A 163 -20.70 -0.02 3.94
C ALA A 163 -21.93 -0.67 4.58
N THR A 164 -21.74 -1.43 5.67
CA THR A 164 -22.83 -2.17 6.31
C THR A 164 -23.78 -1.22 7.05
N PRO A 165 -24.99 -1.66 7.40
CA PRO A 165 -25.88 -0.88 8.26
C PRO A 165 -25.35 -0.69 9.69
N VAL A 166 -24.34 -1.44 10.11
CA VAL A 166 -23.70 -1.29 11.43
C VAL A 166 -22.70 -0.15 11.37
N THR A 167 -22.94 0.88 12.17
CA THR A 167 -22.07 2.06 12.23
C THR A 167 -20.61 1.67 12.51
N GLY A 168 -19.70 2.14 11.68
CA GLY A 168 -18.26 1.86 11.78
C GLY A 168 -17.83 0.54 11.13
N LEU A 169 -18.75 -0.35 10.73
CA LEU A 169 -18.39 -1.63 10.13
C LEU A 169 -18.51 -1.59 8.60
N SER A 170 -17.47 -1.99 7.93
CA SER A 170 -17.46 -2.26 6.48
C SER A 170 -16.87 -3.64 6.17
N VAL A 171 -17.25 -4.21 5.04
CA VAL A 171 -16.70 -5.45 4.49
C VAL A 171 -16.08 -5.13 3.14
N SER A 172 -14.91 -5.69 2.85
CA SER A 172 -14.25 -5.48 1.54
C SER A 172 -13.50 -6.72 1.12
N GLY A 173 -13.31 -6.86 -0.19
CA GLY A 173 -12.53 -7.93 -0.77
C GLY A 173 -12.03 -7.58 -2.15
N ALA A 174 -11.07 -8.35 -2.61
CA ALA A 174 -10.49 -8.24 -3.94
C ALA A 174 -10.14 -9.61 -4.50
N VAL A 175 -10.07 -9.67 -5.82
CA VAL A 175 -9.45 -10.76 -6.58
C VAL A 175 -8.51 -10.14 -7.60
N GLY A 176 -7.31 -10.67 -7.72
CA GLY A 176 -6.31 -10.13 -8.63
C GLY A 176 -5.46 -11.22 -9.26
N GLU A 177 -4.77 -10.83 -10.30
CA GLU A 177 -3.82 -11.65 -11.03
C GLU A 177 -2.49 -10.90 -11.12
N GLN A 178 -1.41 -11.57 -10.81
CA GLN A 178 -0.04 -11.08 -10.97
C GLN A 178 0.60 -11.80 -12.15
N TRP A 179 0.82 -11.08 -13.24
CA TRP A 179 1.56 -11.57 -14.41
C TRP A 179 3.04 -11.22 -14.25
N LEU A 180 3.90 -12.24 -14.31
CA LEU A 180 5.32 -12.13 -14.05
C LEU A 180 6.14 -12.63 -15.26
N ASN A 181 7.11 -11.83 -15.70
CA ASN A 181 8.05 -12.28 -16.73
C ASN A 181 9.26 -13.06 -16.16
N VAL A 182 9.33 -13.19 -14.83
CA VAL A 182 10.45 -13.83 -14.10
C VAL A 182 10.09 -15.20 -13.57
N SER A 183 8.82 -15.48 -13.32
CA SER A 183 8.30 -16.74 -12.78
C SER A 183 6.90 -17.00 -13.31
N ASP A 184 6.24 -18.04 -12.80
CA ASP A 184 4.84 -18.33 -13.11
C ASP A 184 3.92 -17.21 -12.59
N ASP A 185 2.85 -16.95 -13.32
CA ASP A 185 1.78 -16.05 -12.94
C ASP A 185 0.98 -16.67 -11.78
N TYR A 186 0.31 -15.82 -10.96
CA TYR A 186 -0.54 -16.32 -9.90
C TYR A 186 -1.76 -15.45 -9.66
N ALA A 187 -2.84 -16.08 -9.21
CA ALA A 187 -4.03 -15.39 -8.73
C ALA A 187 -3.98 -15.20 -7.21
N THR A 188 -4.57 -14.11 -6.73
CA THR A 188 -4.74 -13.83 -5.31
C THR A 188 -6.14 -13.32 -5.00
N TRP A 189 -6.62 -13.59 -3.79
CA TRP A 189 -7.90 -13.06 -3.32
C TRP A 189 -7.85 -12.74 -1.83
N ASN A 190 -8.71 -11.82 -1.42
CA ASN A 190 -8.87 -11.51 -0.01
C ASN A 190 -10.31 -11.12 0.30
N LEU A 191 -10.69 -11.29 1.58
CA LEU A 191 -11.96 -10.83 2.13
C LEU A 191 -11.74 -10.43 3.59
N GLY A 192 -12.20 -9.24 3.97
CA GLY A 192 -12.02 -8.74 5.31
C GLY A 192 -13.15 -7.84 5.78
N ALA A 193 -13.13 -7.57 7.08
CA ALA A 193 -14.03 -6.64 7.74
C ALA A 193 -13.22 -5.63 8.55
N THR A 194 -13.56 -4.34 8.39
CA THR A 194 -12.94 -3.25 9.12
C THR A 194 -13.96 -2.61 10.05
N TYR A 195 -13.60 -2.42 11.32
CA TYR A 195 -14.39 -1.69 12.29
C TYR A 195 -13.68 -0.42 12.75
N ALA A 196 -14.26 0.74 12.45
CA ALA A 196 -13.81 2.04 12.93
C ALA A 196 -14.46 2.36 14.27
N PHE A 197 -13.64 2.58 15.32
CA PHE A 197 -14.12 2.85 16.66
C PHE A 197 -14.60 4.30 16.78
N ALA A 198 -15.89 4.49 16.99
CA ALA A 198 -16.50 5.82 17.04
C ALA A 198 -15.85 6.73 18.09
N GLY A 199 -15.52 7.98 17.67
CA GLY A 199 -14.91 8.99 18.55
C GLY A 199 -13.41 8.76 18.83
N THR A 200 -12.78 7.84 18.13
CA THR A 200 -11.33 7.58 18.22
C THR A 200 -10.69 7.58 16.84
N PRO A 201 -9.36 7.73 16.72
CA PRO A 201 -8.66 7.57 15.44
C PRO A 201 -8.45 6.10 15.05
N LEU A 202 -8.94 5.14 15.84
CA LEU A 202 -8.62 3.72 15.72
C LEU A 202 -9.55 2.97 14.78
N SER A 203 -9.01 2.01 14.05
CA SER A 203 -9.73 0.99 13.31
C SER A 203 -9.05 -0.37 13.45
N LEU A 204 -9.86 -1.44 13.45
CA LEU A 204 -9.40 -2.83 13.41
C LEU A 204 -9.89 -3.47 12.11
N ASP A 205 -8.98 -4.01 11.31
CA ASP A 205 -9.28 -4.86 10.15
C ASP A 205 -8.91 -6.31 10.49
N VAL A 206 -9.79 -7.23 10.12
CA VAL A 206 -9.51 -8.69 10.15
C VAL A 206 -9.78 -9.21 8.75
N ARG A 207 -8.79 -9.89 8.16
CA ARG A 207 -8.80 -10.25 6.75
C ARG A 207 -8.25 -11.65 6.52
N TYR A 208 -8.95 -12.43 5.70
CA TYR A 208 -8.44 -13.63 5.07
C TYR A 208 -7.83 -13.27 3.71
N THR A 209 -6.71 -13.88 3.38
CA THR A 209 -6.06 -13.79 2.06
C THR A 209 -5.54 -15.15 1.65
N ASP A 210 -5.38 -15.35 0.33
CA ASP A 210 -4.86 -16.58 -0.23
C ASP A 210 -4.37 -16.36 -1.66
N THR A 211 -3.63 -17.32 -2.18
CA THR A 211 -3.19 -17.39 -3.58
C THR A 211 -3.45 -18.78 -4.15
N ASP A 212 -3.28 -18.96 -5.46
CA ASP A 212 -3.28 -20.27 -6.11
C ASP A 212 -1.87 -20.88 -6.25
N VAL A 213 -0.88 -20.28 -5.57
CA VAL A 213 0.49 -20.83 -5.52
C VAL A 213 0.50 -22.03 -4.59
N ASP A 214 0.61 -23.22 -5.17
CA ASP A 214 0.73 -24.49 -4.41
C ASP A 214 2.20 -24.94 -4.40
N SER A 215 2.99 -24.38 -3.50
CA SER A 215 4.40 -24.71 -3.37
C SER A 215 4.85 -24.78 -1.91
N PRO A 216 5.19 -25.96 -1.40
CA PRO A 216 5.75 -26.10 -0.05
C PRO A 216 7.07 -25.34 0.17
N ALA A 217 7.71 -24.87 -0.90
CA ALA A 217 8.93 -24.06 -0.80
C ALA A 217 8.62 -22.56 -0.61
N ILE A 218 7.33 -22.14 -0.71
CA ILE A 218 6.90 -20.75 -0.58
C ILE A 218 5.70 -20.67 0.39
N PRO A 219 5.88 -21.02 1.68
CA PRO A 219 4.78 -21.00 2.65
C PRO A 219 4.19 -19.61 2.87
N THR A 220 4.94 -18.56 2.55
CA THR A 220 4.50 -17.16 2.65
C THR A 220 3.34 -16.81 1.70
N SER A 221 2.98 -17.70 0.75
CA SER A 221 1.84 -17.56 -0.17
C SER A 221 0.58 -18.30 0.26
N ASP A 222 0.66 -19.12 1.34
CA ASP A 222 -0.46 -19.93 1.83
C ASP A 222 -1.60 -19.07 2.39
N GLY A 223 -2.82 -19.61 2.34
CA GLY A 223 -4.02 -18.96 2.85
C GLY A 223 -3.95 -18.69 4.36
N ARG A 224 -4.24 -17.45 4.77
CA ARG A 224 -4.12 -17.02 6.18
C ARG A 224 -5.11 -15.95 6.59
N VAL A 225 -5.27 -15.81 7.90
CA VAL A 225 -6.01 -14.69 8.51
C VAL A 225 -5.03 -13.80 9.25
N PHE A 226 -5.12 -12.50 9.02
CA PHE A 226 -4.35 -11.51 9.76
C PHE A 226 -5.23 -10.37 10.26
N ALA A 227 -4.74 -9.63 11.25
CA ALA A 227 -5.43 -8.51 11.85
C ALA A 227 -4.53 -7.28 11.95
N THR A 228 -5.08 -6.11 11.61
CA THR A 228 -4.37 -4.84 11.66
C THR A 228 -5.12 -3.84 12.54
N LEU A 229 -4.49 -3.35 13.60
CA LEU A 229 -4.96 -2.21 14.38
C LEU A 229 -4.24 -0.95 13.90
N LYS A 230 -5.00 0.05 13.45
CA LYS A 230 -4.46 1.29 12.86
C LYS A 230 -5.07 2.52 13.52
N ALA A 231 -4.24 3.55 13.74
CA ALA A 231 -4.66 4.91 14.09
C ALA A 231 -4.42 5.84 12.88
N THR A 232 -5.36 6.75 12.60
CA THR A 232 -5.26 7.76 11.54
C THR A 232 -5.56 9.14 12.11
N PHE A 233 -4.72 10.13 11.75
CA PHE A 233 -4.73 11.50 12.28
C PHE A 233 -4.85 12.53 11.17
#